data_6276d70bd174661994cd1ddfc7979ecb
#
_entry.id   6276d70bd174661994cd1ddfc7979ecb
#
_cell.length_a   1.000
_cell.length_b   1.000
_cell.length_c   1.000
_cell.angle_alpha   90.00
_cell.angle_beta   90.00
_cell.angle_gamma   90.00
#
_symmetry.space_group_name_H-M   'P 1'
#
loop_
_entity.id
_entity.type
_entity.pdbx_description
1 polymer ?
#
loop_
_entity_poly.entity_id
_entity_poly.type
_entity_poly.pdbx_seq_one_letter_code
_entity_poly.pdbx_strand_id
1 'polypeptide(L)'
;PEGLEHELTVADVADEPLVAEHPEIPAGLALQGFHAVRAYSGAPGASAGLLEALGMRRADGGWEARGEERGGLYLYDEPPAERGLQGAGTVHHVAWAARPDELSDWREVARSAGARPTEEIDRFYFRSVYFREPGGVLFEIATIGPGFTVDEPLERLGEKLSLPPAFEHLRDEVEPRLRPVVNPRAAARG
;
A
#
# COMPACT_ATOMS: atom_id res chain seq x y z
N PRO A 1 17.71 -3.15 -6.90
CA PRO A 1 18.26 -3.41 -8.24
C PRO A 1 17.56 -2.57 -9.30
N GLU A 2 16.26 -2.33 -9.17
CA GLU A 2 15.45 -1.58 -10.13
C GLU A 2 15.38 -0.08 -9.83
N GLY A 3 16.11 0.43 -8.84
CA GLY A 3 16.17 1.85 -8.49
C GLY A 3 15.05 2.32 -7.55
N LEU A 4 14.28 1.41 -6.95
CA LEU A 4 13.34 1.78 -5.90
C LEU A 4 14.10 2.21 -4.65
N GLU A 5 13.92 3.46 -4.26
CA GLU A 5 14.57 4.04 -3.09
C GLU A 5 13.76 3.76 -1.82
N HIS A 6 14.50 3.43 -0.75
CA HIS A 6 13.94 3.23 0.58
C HIS A 6 14.74 4.04 1.58
N GLU A 7 14.06 4.62 2.55
CA GLU A 7 14.65 5.34 3.67
C GLU A 7 14.31 4.62 4.98
N LEU A 8 15.29 4.47 5.85
CA LEU A 8 15.09 4.00 7.22
C LEU A 8 15.07 5.22 8.15
N THR A 9 13.93 5.44 8.77
CA THR A 9 13.71 6.61 9.64
C THR A 9 13.54 6.18 11.08
N VAL A 10 14.22 6.88 11.99
CA VAL A 10 13.91 6.77 13.42
C VAL A 10 12.71 7.68 13.69
N ALA A 11 11.58 7.07 14.02
CA ALA A 11 10.35 7.79 14.30
C ALA A 11 9.92 7.57 15.75
N ASP A 12 9.56 8.67 16.42
CA ASP A 12 8.94 8.63 17.75
C ASP A 12 7.43 8.79 17.55
N VAL A 13 6.76 7.66 17.42
CA VAL A 13 5.30 7.59 17.22
C VAL A 13 4.67 6.74 18.32
N ALA A 14 3.47 7.11 18.74
CA ALA A 14 2.74 6.38 19.77
C ALA A 14 2.07 5.09 19.26
N ASP A 15 2.12 4.84 17.95
CA ASP A 15 1.47 3.70 17.32
C ASP A 15 2.16 2.39 17.74
N GLU A 16 1.36 1.35 18.00
CA GLU A 16 1.90 0.03 18.33
C GLU A 16 2.77 -0.50 17.18
N PRO A 17 4.01 -0.92 17.44
CA PRO A 17 4.93 -1.33 16.38
C PRO A 17 4.50 -2.64 15.71
N LEU A 18 4.56 -2.69 14.38
CA LEU A 18 4.34 -3.89 13.57
C LEU A 18 5.65 -4.65 13.38
N VAL A 19 6.15 -5.25 14.43
CA VAL A 19 7.43 -5.97 14.42
C VAL A 19 7.25 -7.39 13.90
N ALA A 20 8.02 -7.73 12.85
CA ALA A 20 8.15 -9.12 12.42
C ALA A 20 9.31 -9.80 13.19
N GLU A 21 9.03 -10.95 13.79
CA GLU A 21 10.06 -11.75 14.43
C GLU A 21 11.03 -12.32 13.38
N HIS A 22 12.32 -12.17 13.63
CA HIS A 22 13.37 -12.73 12.79
C HIS A 22 14.53 -13.25 13.67
N PRO A 23 15.05 -14.46 13.41
CA PRO A 23 16.07 -15.09 14.28
C PRO A 23 17.40 -14.33 14.32
N GLU A 24 17.73 -13.56 13.27
CA GLU A 24 19.01 -12.84 13.16
C GLU A 24 18.89 -11.34 13.47
N ILE A 25 17.66 -10.81 13.60
CA ILE A 25 17.42 -9.38 13.84
C ILE A 25 16.83 -9.23 15.25
N PRO A 26 17.56 -8.63 16.19
CA PRO A 26 17.01 -8.33 17.51
C PRO A 26 15.76 -7.47 17.42
N ALA A 27 14.74 -7.74 18.23
CA ALA A 27 13.45 -7.01 18.20
C ALA A 27 13.63 -5.47 18.31
N GLY A 28 14.60 -5.01 19.11
CA GLY A 28 14.91 -3.59 19.24
C GLY A 28 15.53 -2.92 18.01
N LEU A 29 15.91 -3.70 16.99
CA LEU A 29 16.43 -3.22 15.70
C LEU A 29 15.51 -3.57 14.54
N ALA A 30 14.38 -4.20 14.81
CA ALA A 30 13.42 -4.60 13.79
C ALA A 30 12.66 -3.39 13.23
N LEU A 31 12.26 -3.48 11.97
CA LEU A 31 11.37 -2.50 11.37
C LEU A 31 10.01 -2.54 12.07
N GLN A 32 9.41 -1.36 12.26
CA GLN A 32 8.16 -1.19 13.00
C GLN A 32 6.96 -0.89 12.10
N GLY A 33 7.11 -1.03 10.80
CA GLY A 33 6.09 -0.74 9.80
C GLY A 33 6.44 0.45 8.91
N PHE A 34 5.52 0.83 8.05
CA PHE A 34 5.67 1.99 7.20
C PHE A 34 5.41 3.28 7.99
N HIS A 35 6.34 4.22 7.90
CA HIS A 35 6.21 5.56 8.48
C HIS A 35 5.64 6.55 7.47
N ALA A 36 6.16 6.53 6.25
CA ALA A 36 5.80 7.47 5.21
C ALA A 36 5.89 6.85 3.81
N VAL A 37 5.20 7.47 2.87
CA VAL A 37 5.44 7.34 1.44
C VAL A 37 5.79 8.73 0.89
N ARG A 38 6.78 8.80 0.01
CA ARG A 38 7.21 10.03 -0.65
C ARG A 38 6.78 10.00 -2.11
N ALA A 39 6.21 11.09 -2.57
CA ALA A 39 5.71 11.23 -3.94
C ALA A 39 6.31 12.46 -4.62
N TYR A 40 6.65 12.35 -5.88
CA TYR A 40 7.09 13.48 -6.67
C TYR A 40 5.91 14.36 -7.07
N SER A 41 5.98 15.66 -6.77
CA SER A 41 4.97 16.63 -7.21
C SER A 41 5.56 18.01 -7.46
N GLY A 42 5.36 18.53 -8.66
CA GLY A 42 5.69 19.92 -8.99
C GLY A 42 4.64 20.94 -8.49
N ALA A 43 3.51 20.48 -7.97
CA ALA A 43 2.42 21.31 -7.47
C ALA A 43 1.69 20.67 -6.29
N PRO A 44 2.38 20.42 -5.16
CA PRO A 44 1.80 19.68 -4.00
C PRO A 44 0.54 20.36 -3.43
N GLY A 45 0.43 21.69 -3.57
CA GLY A 45 -0.75 22.43 -3.13
C GLY A 45 -2.04 22.12 -3.92
N ALA A 46 -1.93 21.58 -5.15
CA ALA A 46 -3.10 21.23 -5.96
C ALA A 46 -3.95 20.11 -5.36
N SER A 47 -3.35 19.23 -4.57
CA SER A 47 -4.02 18.08 -3.95
C SER A 47 -4.66 18.42 -2.59
N ALA A 48 -4.43 19.62 -2.05
CA ALA A 48 -4.84 19.99 -0.70
C ALA A 48 -6.34 19.76 -0.43
N GLY A 49 -7.20 20.24 -1.31
CA GLY A 49 -8.66 20.10 -1.11
C GLY A 49 -9.15 18.64 -1.10
N LEU A 50 -8.54 17.78 -1.93
CA LEU A 50 -8.85 16.36 -1.93
C LEU A 50 -8.33 15.68 -0.65
N LEU A 51 -7.10 15.96 -0.25
CA LEU A 51 -6.50 15.33 0.93
C LEU A 51 -7.22 15.76 2.22
N GLU A 52 -7.61 17.03 2.33
CA GLU A 52 -8.45 17.54 3.43
C GLU A 52 -9.83 16.86 3.45
N ALA A 53 -10.46 16.68 2.29
CA ALA A 53 -11.75 15.98 2.19
C ALA A 53 -11.63 14.51 2.60
N LEU A 54 -10.49 13.85 2.32
CA LEU A 54 -10.17 12.50 2.78
C LEU A 54 -9.78 12.43 4.27
N GLY A 55 -9.89 13.54 5.01
CA GLY A 55 -9.61 13.59 6.44
C GLY A 55 -8.14 13.67 6.81
N MET A 56 -7.25 13.84 5.84
CA MET A 56 -5.83 14.03 6.12
C MET A 56 -5.56 15.41 6.73
N ARG A 57 -4.54 15.48 7.56
CA ARG A 57 -4.12 16.71 8.24
C ARG A 57 -2.76 17.14 7.69
N ARG A 58 -2.53 18.47 7.65
CA ARG A 58 -1.22 18.98 7.27
C ARG A 58 -0.16 18.56 8.27
N ALA A 59 0.96 18.10 7.76
CA ALA A 59 2.17 17.74 8.49
C ALA A 59 3.38 18.41 7.85
N ASP A 60 4.53 18.38 8.53
CA ASP A 60 5.77 18.88 7.96
C ASP A 60 6.14 18.09 6.70
N GLY A 61 6.37 18.80 5.61
CA GLY A 61 6.68 18.20 4.30
C GLY A 61 5.50 17.55 3.56
N GLY A 62 4.27 17.55 4.12
CA GLY A 62 3.14 16.90 3.45
C GLY A 62 1.88 16.77 4.29
N TRP A 63 1.39 15.56 4.44
CA TRP A 63 0.11 15.24 5.05
C TRP A 63 0.20 14.01 5.94
N GLU A 64 -0.61 13.96 6.98
CA GLU A 64 -0.82 12.79 7.82
C GLU A 64 -2.21 12.21 7.57
N ALA A 65 -2.28 10.92 7.24
CA ALA A 65 -3.48 10.11 7.34
C ALA A 65 -3.44 9.37 8.68
N ARG A 66 -4.50 9.53 9.50
CA ARG A 66 -4.55 8.91 10.82
C ARG A 66 -5.88 8.24 11.09
N GLY A 67 -5.83 6.94 11.34
CA GLY A 67 -6.92 6.15 11.89
C GLY A 67 -6.87 6.11 13.42
N GLU A 68 -7.71 5.25 14.00
CA GLU A 68 -7.80 5.08 15.46
C GLU A 68 -6.52 4.46 16.04
N GLU A 69 -5.95 3.47 15.36
CA GLU A 69 -4.81 2.68 15.85
C GLU A 69 -3.48 3.12 15.25
N ARG A 70 -3.50 3.63 14.01
CA ARG A 70 -2.27 3.88 13.24
C ARG A 70 -2.42 5.06 12.31
N GLY A 71 -1.30 5.72 12.06
CA GLY A 71 -1.15 6.77 11.07
C GLY A 71 0.01 6.53 10.12
N GLY A 72 0.11 7.40 9.11
CA GLY A 72 1.22 7.43 8.18
C GLY A 72 1.28 8.77 7.46
N LEU A 73 2.46 9.10 6.95
CA LEU A 73 2.70 10.36 6.26
C LEU A 73 2.67 10.15 4.74
N TYR A 74 2.12 11.14 4.07
CA TYR A 74 2.20 11.33 2.63
C TYR A 74 3.01 12.59 2.35
N LEU A 75 4.25 12.41 1.94
CA LEU A 75 5.22 13.48 1.80
C LEU A 75 5.46 13.79 0.32
N TYR A 76 5.92 15.01 0.03
CA TYR A 76 6.24 15.42 -1.32
C TYR A 76 7.71 15.71 -1.48
N ASP A 77 8.25 15.25 -2.61
CA ASP A 77 9.57 15.59 -3.12
C ASP A 77 9.45 16.33 -4.44
N GLU A 78 10.46 17.10 -4.79
CA GLU A 78 10.56 17.69 -6.11
C GLU A 78 10.73 16.59 -7.17
N PRO A 79 9.97 16.67 -8.29
CA PRO A 79 10.10 15.68 -9.33
C PRO A 79 11.47 15.78 -10.00
N PRO A 80 12.06 14.64 -10.42
CA PRO A 80 13.29 14.65 -11.22
C PRO A 80 13.06 15.35 -12.56
N ALA A 81 14.14 15.83 -13.17
CA ALA A 81 14.08 16.53 -14.46
C ALA A 81 13.52 15.63 -15.58
N GLU A 82 13.78 14.33 -15.52
CA GLU A 82 13.25 13.35 -16.46
C GLU A 82 12.03 12.63 -15.85
N ARG A 83 10.99 12.50 -16.65
CA ARG A 83 9.79 11.79 -16.23
C ARG A 83 10.07 10.29 -16.10
N GLY A 84 9.78 9.72 -14.95
CA GLY A 84 9.84 8.28 -14.74
C GLY A 84 8.86 7.51 -15.63
N LEU A 85 9.27 6.32 -16.02
CA LEU A 85 8.44 5.36 -16.76
C LEU A 85 7.90 4.31 -15.78
N GLN A 86 6.65 3.92 -15.98
CA GLN A 86 6.05 2.81 -15.21
C GLN A 86 6.73 1.49 -15.59
N GLY A 87 7.06 0.69 -14.61
CA GLY A 87 7.73 -0.60 -14.82
C GLY A 87 8.29 -1.18 -13.53
N ALA A 88 9.20 -2.14 -13.67
CA ALA A 88 9.90 -2.73 -12.53
C ALA A 88 10.66 -1.65 -11.73
N GLY A 89 10.55 -1.67 -10.42
CA GLY A 89 11.17 -0.69 -9.52
C GLY A 89 10.39 0.61 -9.35
N THR A 90 9.19 0.75 -9.94
CA THR A 90 8.31 1.90 -9.68
C THR A 90 7.15 1.52 -8.76
N VAL A 91 6.78 2.44 -7.89
CA VAL A 91 5.55 2.32 -7.10
C VAL A 91 4.35 2.59 -8.01
N HIS A 92 3.39 1.66 -8.07
CA HIS A 92 2.22 1.79 -8.92
C HIS A 92 1.17 2.73 -8.30
N HIS A 93 0.90 2.58 -7.01
CA HIS A 93 -0.11 3.34 -6.27
C HIS A 93 0.24 3.43 -4.78
N VAL A 94 -0.45 4.33 -4.10
CA VAL A 94 -0.48 4.41 -2.63
C VAL A 94 -1.86 3.95 -2.17
N ALA A 95 -1.92 2.91 -1.33
CA ALA A 95 -3.16 2.37 -0.81
C ALA A 95 -3.43 2.85 0.61
N TRP A 96 -4.66 3.32 0.83
CA TRP A 96 -5.19 3.77 2.11
C TRP A 96 -6.23 2.79 2.62
N ALA A 97 -6.13 2.40 3.87
CA ALA A 97 -7.04 1.42 4.46
C ALA A 97 -8.40 2.04 4.78
N ALA A 98 -9.46 1.28 4.51
CA ALA A 98 -10.83 1.60 4.90
C ALA A 98 -11.54 0.39 5.50
N ARG A 99 -12.54 0.62 6.33
CA ARG A 99 -13.42 -0.47 6.77
C ARG A 99 -14.31 -0.94 5.61
N PRO A 100 -14.71 -2.22 5.60
CA PRO A 100 -15.49 -2.78 4.49
C PRO A 100 -16.83 -2.08 4.21
N ASP A 101 -17.44 -1.52 5.24
CA ASP A 101 -18.72 -0.81 5.18
C ASP A 101 -18.59 0.67 4.79
N GLU A 102 -17.36 1.22 4.74
CA GLU A 102 -17.10 2.63 4.44
C GLU A 102 -16.63 2.89 3.00
N LEU A 103 -16.33 1.86 2.22
CA LEU A 103 -15.71 2.04 0.90
C LEU A 103 -16.52 2.92 -0.05
N SER A 104 -17.85 2.71 -0.08
CA SER A 104 -18.76 3.52 -0.89
C SER A 104 -18.77 4.99 -0.48
N ASP A 105 -18.70 5.26 0.82
CA ASP A 105 -18.68 6.62 1.36
C ASP A 105 -17.37 7.33 0.99
N TRP A 106 -16.24 6.65 1.13
CA TRP A 106 -14.94 7.17 0.73
C TRP A 106 -14.86 7.44 -0.79
N ARG A 107 -15.47 6.56 -1.60
CA ARG A 107 -15.59 6.80 -3.04
C ARG A 107 -16.36 8.09 -3.33
N GLU A 108 -17.45 8.31 -2.63
CA GLU A 108 -18.28 9.52 -2.79
C GLU A 108 -17.55 10.77 -2.31
N VAL A 109 -16.83 10.71 -1.21
CA VAL A 109 -15.97 11.80 -0.71
C VAL A 109 -14.94 12.19 -1.76
N ALA A 110 -14.22 11.22 -2.32
CA ALA A 110 -13.23 11.47 -3.38
C ALA A 110 -13.87 12.11 -4.61
N ARG A 111 -15.05 11.62 -5.03
CA ARG A 111 -15.79 12.17 -6.19
C ARG A 111 -16.25 13.62 -5.94
N SER A 112 -16.79 13.88 -4.76
CA SER A 112 -17.26 15.21 -4.37
C SER A 112 -16.11 16.22 -4.24
N ALA A 113 -14.90 15.76 -3.92
CA ALA A 113 -13.68 16.55 -3.91
C ALA A 113 -13.03 16.71 -5.30
N GLY A 114 -13.70 16.27 -6.38
CA GLY A 114 -13.29 16.47 -7.76
C GLY A 114 -12.42 15.36 -8.35
N ALA A 115 -12.15 14.29 -7.62
CA ALA A 115 -11.48 13.11 -8.17
C ALA A 115 -12.44 12.30 -9.07
N ARG A 116 -11.90 11.35 -9.82
CA ARG A 116 -12.64 10.42 -10.67
C ARG A 116 -12.40 8.98 -10.25
N PRO A 117 -13.02 8.54 -9.13
CA PRO A 117 -12.82 7.18 -8.65
C PRO A 117 -13.47 6.16 -9.60
N THR A 118 -12.86 4.98 -9.69
CA THR A 118 -13.46 3.82 -10.35
C THR A 118 -14.74 3.40 -9.64
N GLU A 119 -15.50 2.50 -10.25
CA GLU A 119 -16.44 1.66 -9.51
C GLU A 119 -15.67 0.81 -8.50
N GLU A 120 -16.38 0.26 -7.51
CA GLU A 120 -15.80 -0.70 -6.58
C GLU A 120 -15.34 -1.94 -7.33
N ILE A 121 -14.10 -2.37 -7.08
CA ILE A 121 -13.49 -3.54 -7.70
C ILE A 121 -13.30 -4.60 -6.63
N ASP A 122 -13.92 -5.77 -6.84
CA ASP A 122 -13.67 -6.94 -6.00
C ASP A 122 -12.33 -7.58 -6.40
N ARG A 123 -11.39 -7.61 -5.44
CA ARG A 123 -10.08 -8.23 -5.56
C ARG A 123 -10.00 -9.59 -4.89
N PHE A 124 -11.13 -10.13 -4.45
CA PHE A 124 -11.24 -11.35 -3.64
C PHE A 124 -10.71 -11.18 -2.21
N TYR A 125 -9.49 -10.67 -2.03
CA TYR A 125 -8.85 -10.44 -0.73
C TYR A 125 -9.29 -9.12 -0.07
N PHE A 126 -9.77 -8.20 -0.87
CA PHE A 126 -10.29 -6.89 -0.48
C PHE A 126 -11.13 -6.30 -1.61
N ARG A 127 -11.86 -5.24 -1.31
CA ARG A 127 -12.50 -4.38 -2.32
C ARG A 127 -11.77 -3.06 -2.38
N SER A 128 -11.73 -2.44 -3.54
CA SER A 128 -11.02 -1.18 -3.69
C SER A 128 -11.64 -0.25 -4.71
N VAL A 129 -11.32 1.04 -4.58
CA VAL A 129 -11.54 2.08 -5.59
C VAL A 129 -10.22 2.79 -5.87
N TYR A 130 -10.02 3.20 -7.13
CA TYR A 130 -8.81 3.88 -7.58
C TYR A 130 -9.12 5.25 -8.15
N PHE A 131 -8.29 6.23 -7.86
CA PHE A 131 -8.35 7.56 -8.48
C PHE A 131 -6.98 8.22 -8.47
N ARG A 132 -6.78 9.16 -9.41
CA ARG A 132 -5.57 9.99 -9.36
C ARG A 132 -5.85 11.24 -8.55
N GLU A 133 -4.95 11.53 -7.63
CA GLU A 133 -4.93 12.82 -6.96
C GLU A 133 -4.35 13.89 -7.93
N PRO A 134 -4.59 15.20 -7.71
CA PRO A 134 -4.19 16.25 -8.66
C PRO A 134 -2.70 16.31 -9.00
N GLY A 135 -1.79 15.84 -8.15
CA GLY A 135 -0.36 15.69 -8.42
C GLY A 135 -0.02 14.53 -9.35
N GLY A 136 -1.01 13.68 -9.66
CA GLY A 136 -0.89 12.57 -10.60
C GLY A 136 -0.63 11.20 -9.97
N VAL A 137 -0.41 11.11 -8.67
CA VAL A 137 -0.22 9.85 -7.96
C VAL A 137 -1.52 9.05 -7.95
N LEU A 138 -1.44 7.78 -8.27
CA LEU A 138 -2.58 6.89 -8.20
C LEU A 138 -2.82 6.50 -6.74
N PHE A 139 -4.00 6.85 -6.23
CA PHE A 139 -4.49 6.43 -4.94
C PHE A 139 -5.41 5.22 -5.09
N GLU A 140 -5.32 4.33 -4.12
CA GLU A 140 -6.28 3.27 -3.87
C GLU A 140 -6.89 3.48 -2.48
N ILE A 141 -8.18 3.31 -2.34
CA ILE A 141 -8.80 3.08 -1.04
C ILE A 141 -9.20 1.61 -1.04
N ALA A 142 -8.62 0.83 -0.12
CA ALA A 142 -8.79 -0.61 -0.04
C ALA A 142 -9.35 -1.03 1.32
N THR A 143 -10.30 -1.97 1.32
CA THR A 143 -10.85 -2.50 2.56
C THR A 143 -9.83 -3.37 3.28
N ILE A 144 -9.85 -3.36 4.61
CA ILE A 144 -8.97 -4.18 5.47
C ILE A 144 -9.34 -5.66 5.50
N GLY A 145 -10.36 -6.08 4.81
CA GLY A 145 -10.81 -7.47 4.76
C GLY A 145 -11.49 -7.83 3.46
N PRO A 146 -11.70 -9.16 3.26
CA PRO A 146 -11.46 -10.30 4.17
C PRO A 146 -9.98 -10.61 4.47
N GLY A 147 -9.03 -10.17 3.65
CA GLY A 147 -7.60 -10.36 3.84
C GLY A 147 -7.05 -11.66 3.23
N PHE A 148 -5.72 -11.81 3.27
CA PHE A 148 -5.04 -12.93 2.61
C PHE A 148 -5.26 -14.29 3.28
N THR A 149 -5.77 -14.31 4.51
CA THR A 149 -6.09 -15.56 5.21
C THR A 149 -7.39 -16.21 4.76
N VAL A 150 -8.07 -15.64 3.79
CA VAL A 150 -9.31 -16.19 3.23
C VAL A 150 -9.09 -17.54 2.49
N ASP A 151 -7.91 -17.77 1.96
CA ASP A 151 -7.54 -18.97 1.21
C ASP A 151 -6.22 -19.62 1.65
N GLU A 152 -5.45 -18.97 2.50
CA GLU A 152 -4.20 -19.51 3.07
C GLU A 152 -4.16 -19.34 4.59
N PRO A 153 -3.70 -20.33 5.36
CA PRO A 153 -3.50 -20.18 6.79
C PRO A 153 -2.37 -19.16 7.08
N LEU A 154 -2.51 -18.37 8.14
CA LEU A 154 -1.61 -17.28 8.51
C LEU A 154 -0.14 -17.74 8.57
N GLU A 155 0.12 -18.94 9.11
CA GLU A 155 1.46 -19.49 9.30
C GLU A 155 2.15 -19.87 7.97
N ARG A 156 1.39 -19.88 6.88
CA ARG A 156 1.86 -20.30 5.55
C ARG A 156 1.60 -19.28 4.45
N LEU A 157 1.22 -18.06 4.82
CA LEU A 157 0.99 -17.00 3.83
C LEU A 157 2.20 -16.80 2.92
N GLY A 158 1.94 -16.80 1.61
CA GLY A 158 2.95 -16.56 0.58
C GLY A 158 3.89 -17.74 0.30
N GLU A 159 3.64 -18.94 0.84
CA GLU A 159 4.45 -20.13 0.54
C GLU A 159 4.05 -20.79 -0.79
N LYS A 160 2.89 -20.47 -1.31
CA LYS A 160 2.34 -21.00 -2.58
C LYS A 160 1.90 -19.84 -3.47
N LEU A 161 1.78 -20.12 -4.76
CA LEU A 161 1.06 -19.26 -5.67
C LEU A 161 -0.42 -19.29 -5.32
N SER A 162 -0.94 -18.21 -4.74
CA SER A 162 -2.38 -17.99 -4.56
C SER A 162 -2.94 -17.27 -5.76
N LEU A 163 -4.00 -17.82 -6.33
CA LEU A 163 -4.77 -17.21 -7.40
C LEU A 163 -6.20 -16.98 -6.90
N PRO A 164 -6.77 -15.76 -7.04
CA PRO A 164 -8.19 -15.56 -6.81
C PRO A 164 -9.02 -16.57 -7.64
N PRO A 165 -10.19 -17.02 -7.16
CA PRO A 165 -10.99 -18.05 -7.84
C PRO A 165 -11.27 -17.76 -9.31
N ALA A 166 -11.45 -16.48 -9.67
CA ALA A 166 -11.66 -16.07 -11.06
C ALA A 166 -10.46 -16.36 -11.98
N PHE A 167 -9.26 -16.50 -11.44
CA PHE A 167 -8.00 -16.73 -12.17
C PHE A 167 -7.40 -18.11 -11.96
N GLU A 168 -8.04 -18.98 -11.16
CA GLU A 168 -7.51 -20.32 -10.86
C GLU A 168 -7.33 -21.18 -12.12
N HIS A 169 -8.16 -20.98 -13.12
CA HIS A 169 -8.06 -21.64 -14.43
C HIS A 169 -6.76 -21.33 -15.20
N LEU A 170 -6.02 -20.29 -14.81
CA LEU A 170 -4.75 -19.92 -15.41
C LEU A 170 -3.53 -20.56 -14.74
N ARG A 171 -3.72 -21.34 -13.66
CA ARG A 171 -2.62 -21.89 -12.87
C ARG A 171 -1.60 -22.66 -13.70
N ASP A 172 -2.07 -23.59 -14.52
CA ASP A 172 -1.20 -24.44 -15.33
C ASP A 172 -0.40 -23.65 -16.39
N GLU A 173 -0.90 -22.48 -16.77
CA GLU A 173 -0.20 -21.59 -17.69
C GLU A 173 0.78 -20.65 -16.97
N VAL A 174 0.42 -20.12 -15.82
CA VAL A 174 1.14 -19.08 -15.11
C VAL A 174 2.29 -19.65 -14.29
N GLU A 175 2.02 -20.68 -13.48
CA GLU A 175 2.97 -21.22 -12.50
C GLU A 175 4.31 -21.66 -13.11
N PRO A 176 4.35 -22.37 -14.28
CA PRO A 176 5.61 -22.74 -14.90
C PRO A 176 6.43 -21.59 -15.46
N ARG A 177 5.82 -20.42 -15.66
CA ARG A 177 6.47 -19.21 -16.20
C ARG A 177 7.01 -18.29 -15.12
N LEU A 178 6.58 -18.50 -13.88
CA LEU A 178 7.03 -17.69 -12.76
C LEU A 178 8.48 -18.03 -12.37
N ARG A 179 9.23 -17.00 -12.04
CA ARG A 179 10.56 -17.18 -11.45
C ARG A 179 10.40 -17.77 -10.05
N PRO A 180 11.03 -18.94 -9.75
CA PRO A 180 10.98 -19.50 -8.42
C PRO A 180 11.52 -18.53 -7.35
N VAL A 181 10.81 -18.41 -6.26
CA VAL A 181 11.25 -17.66 -5.07
C VAL A 181 11.62 -18.67 -4.00
N VAL A 182 12.83 -18.53 -3.47
CA VAL A 182 13.27 -19.39 -2.36
C VAL A 182 12.46 -19.02 -1.13
N ASN A 183 11.78 -20.02 -0.55
CA ASN A 183 11.07 -19.82 0.73
C ASN A 183 12.10 -19.80 1.89
N PRO A 184 12.37 -18.64 2.52
CA PRO A 184 13.36 -18.55 3.59
C PRO A 184 12.94 -19.32 4.85
N ARG A 185 11.64 -19.62 5.01
CA ARG A 185 11.11 -20.36 6.15
C ARG A 185 11.22 -21.88 5.99
N ALA A 186 11.49 -22.39 4.78
CA ALA A 186 11.62 -23.83 4.53
C ALA A 186 12.75 -24.45 5.35
N ALA A 187 13.89 -23.75 5.51
CA ALA A 187 15.03 -24.19 6.28
C ALA A 187 14.80 -24.15 7.81
N ALA A 188 13.88 -23.34 8.29
CA ALA A 188 13.61 -23.19 9.73
C ALA A 188 12.58 -24.22 10.26
N ARG A 189 11.97 -25.02 9.39
CA ARG A 189 10.95 -26.02 9.73
C ARG A 189 11.44 -27.46 9.62
N GLY A 190 12.72 -27.69 9.30
CA GLY A 190 13.43 -28.98 9.30
C GLY A 190 14.22 -29.20 10.62
#